data_2a67a6a3d94fbbec2dadd937c3980c43
#
_entry.id   2a67a6a3d94fbbec2dadd937c3980c43
#
_cell.length_a   1.000
_cell.length_b   1.000
_cell.length_c   1.000
_cell.angle_alpha   90.00
_cell.angle_beta   90.00
_cell.angle_gamma   90.00
#
_symmetry.space_group_name_H-M   'P 1'
#
loop_
_entity.id
_entity.type
_entity.pdbx_description
1 polymer ?
#
loop_
_entity_poly.entity_id
_entity_poly.type
_entity_poly.pdbx_seq_one_letter_code
_entity_poly.pdbx_strand_id
1 'polypeptide(L)'
;MTMVGTPPPLPVRDRTTAQERTAGALSPMLRRLAEEQATGVLVREHGTLHLAEGRVVHAESPHAPGLDVLLTAHGTLAGAAWQQAAGQTGDAREAARRLLAAGLLPEGALELCHLDALYDAGYFALTPSSTPGRFRYDSGPRLGPLPSVPVVALERETLRRRLLLHRLWPDPAADDAPLVRTAPAASAPVTPRQRAVMDLVDGVRTAPRIARELGRQAFHTLVDVRRLAAAGLVRPAVAVPAPPPGPPAPPLTVTDPDIALLKRLRDALEAL
;
A
#
# COMPACT_ATOMS: atom_id res chain seq x y z
N MET A 1 65.57 -26.75 12.67
CA MET A 1 64.30 -26.31 13.32
C MET A 1 63.71 -25.26 12.44
N THR A 2 62.71 -25.62 11.66
CA THR A 2 62.07 -24.73 10.68
C THR A 2 60.83 -24.15 11.37
N MET A 3 60.87 -22.83 11.59
CA MET A 3 59.70 -22.11 12.15
C MET A 3 58.59 -22.04 11.10
N VAL A 4 57.48 -22.69 11.35
CA VAL A 4 56.26 -22.56 10.56
C VAL A 4 55.56 -21.29 10.99
N GLY A 5 55.63 -20.26 10.17
CA GLY A 5 54.88 -19.01 10.41
C GLY A 5 53.39 -19.22 10.22
N THR A 6 52.62 -18.82 11.24
CA THR A 6 51.17 -18.79 11.18
C THR A 6 50.69 -17.86 10.05
N PRO A 7 49.84 -18.31 9.12
CA PRO A 7 49.34 -17.44 8.07
C PRO A 7 48.51 -16.28 8.64
N PRO A 8 48.59 -15.06 8.05
CA PRO A 8 47.80 -13.93 8.52
C PRO A 8 46.31 -14.22 8.47
N PRO A 9 45.54 -13.72 9.44
CA PRO A 9 44.07 -13.89 9.44
C PRO A 9 43.47 -13.29 8.18
N LEU A 10 42.54 -14.01 7.55
CA LEU A 10 41.79 -13.52 6.39
C LEU A 10 41.03 -12.25 6.80
N PRO A 11 40.97 -11.23 5.90
CA PRO A 11 40.22 -10.03 6.19
C PRO A 11 38.75 -10.38 6.41
N VAL A 12 38.30 -10.17 7.65
CA VAL A 12 36.87 -10.24 8.01
C VAL A 12 36.20 -9.10 7.25
N ARG A 13 35.45 -9.42 6.20
CA ARG A 13 34.59 -8.44 5.55
C ARG A 13 33.60 -7.97 6.62
N ASP A 14 33.76 -6.71 7.02
CA ASP A 14 32.86 -6.07 7.95
C ASP A 14 31.43 -6.17 7.44
N ARG A 15 30.63 -7.04 8.04
CA ARG A 15 29.20 -7.15 7.79
C ARG A 15 28.49 -5.83 8.05
N THR A 16 29.03 -4.98 8.92
CA THR A 16 28.52 -3.64 9.21
C THR A 16 28.48 -2.75 7.98
N THR A 17 29.52 -2.70 7.15
CA THR A 17 29.55 -1.83 5.95
C THR A 17 28.63 -2.35 4.83
N ALA A 18 28.34 -3.64 4.76
CA ALA A 18 27.33 -4.19 3.84
C ALA A 18 25.92 -3.90 4.37
N GLN A 19 25.72 -4.00 5.68
CA GLN A 19 24.44 -3.71 6.34
C GLN A 19 24.09 -2.22 6.32
N GLU A 20 25.07 -1.33 6.49
CA GLU A 20 24.90 0.13 6.38
C GLU A 20 24.62 0.58 4.93
N ARG A 21 25.25 -0.03 3.94
CA ARG A 21 24.89 0.19 2.51
C ARG A 21 23.52 -0.37 2.16
N THR A 22 23.08 -1.45 2.80
CA THR A 22 21.74 -2.02 2.65
C THR A 22 20.71 -1.26 3.47
N ALA A 23 21.08 -0.65 4.59
CA ALA A 23 20.20 0.18 5.42
C ALA A 23 19.75 1.47 4.69
N GLY A 24 20.50 1.93 3.68
CA GLY A 24 20.08 3.03 2.80
C GLY A 24 19.19 2.63 1.63
N ALA A 25 19.05 1.33 1.33
CA ALA A 25 18.24 0.82 0.23
C ALA A 25 16.98 0.14 0.79
N LEU A 26 15.81 0.73 0.54
CA LEU A 26 14.54 0.13 0.94
C LEU A 26 14.24 -1.14 0.14
N SER A 27 14.72 -1.23 -1.09
CA SER A 27 14.52 -2.38 -1.96
C SER A 27 15.71 -2.56 -2.91
N PRO A 28 16.66 -3.46 -2.58
CA PRO A 28 17.78 -3.77 -3.47
C PRO A 28 17.32 -4.21 -4.86
N MET A 29 16.22 -4.97 -4.93
CA MET A 29 15.60 -5.40 -6.19
C MET A 29 15.15 -4.20 -7.04
N LEU A 30 14.48 -3.22 -6.42
CA LEU A 30 13.99 -2.05 -7.14
C LEU A 30 15.14 -1.19 -7.69
N ARG A 31 16.26 -1.06 -6.95
CA ARG A 31 17.46 -0.38 -7.45
C ARG A 31 18.09 -1.09 -8.63
N ARG A 32 18.20 -2.42 -8.55
CA ARG A 32 18.71 -3.21 -9.65
C ARG A 32 17.85 -3.04 -10.89
N LEU A 33 16.52 -3.10 -10.76
CA LEU A 33 15.59 -2.87 -11.88
C LEU A 33 15.75 -1.46 -12.47
N ALA A 34 16.05 -0.46 -11.65
CA ALA A 34 16.33 0.90 -12.13
C ALA A 34 17.65 0.97 -12.91
N GLU A 35 18.70 0.30 -12.44
CA GLU A 35 20.01 0.22 -13.12
C GLU A 35 19.91 -0.54 -14.44
N GLU A 36 19.11 -1.59 -14.49
CA GLU A 36 18.81 -2.38 -15.70
C GLU A 36 17.84 -1.67 -16.66
N GLN A 37 17.35 -0.46 -16.31
CA GLN A 37 16.33 0.26 -17.06
C GLN A 37 15.09 -0.61 -17.37
N ALA A 38 14.72 -1.47 -16.41
CA ALA A 38 13.66 -2.44 -16.59
C ALA A 38 12.30 -1.77 -16.78
N THR A 39 11.48 -2.37 -17.65
CA THR A 39 10.06 -2.02 -17.84
C THR A 39 9.21 -3.20 -17.40
N GLY A 40 8.19 -2.94 -16.57
CA GLY A 40 7.33 -3.98 -16.01
C GLY A 40 6.70 -3.61 -14.69
N VAL A 41 6.22 -4.61 -13.97
CA VAL A 41 5.45 -4.45 -12.72
C VAL A 41 6.13 -5.20 -11.58
N LEU A 42 6.49 -4.49 -10.52
CA LEU A 42 6.95 -5.05 -9.26
C LEU A 42 5.75 -5.19 -8.31
N VAL A 43 5.36 -6.43 -8.05
CA VAL A 43 4.29 -6.77 -7.10
C VAL A 43 4.89 -7.04 -5.73
N ARG A 44 4.35 -6.38 -4.70
CA ARG A 44 4.71 -6.57 -3.29
C ARG A 44 3.45 -6.79 -2.45
N GLU A 45 3.63 -7.17 -1.18
CA GLU A 45 2.53 -7.46 -0.26
C GLU A 45 1.57 -6.28 -0.08
N HIS A 46 2.10 -5.07 0.02
CA HIS A 46 1.31 -3.87 0.32
C HIS A 46 1.09 -2.96 -0.90
N GLY A 47 1.36 -3.45 -2.10
CA GLY A 47 1.10 -2.69 -3.32
C GLY A 47 1.95 -3.10 -4.51
N THR A 48 1.77 -2.37 -5.60
CA THR A 48 2.48 -2.57 -6.86
C THR A 48 3.18 -1.30 -7.32
N LEU A 49 4.35 -1.47 -7.94
CA LEU A 49 5.09 -0.38 -8.59
C LEU A 49 5.25 -0.72 -10.08
N HIS A 50 4.82 0.18 -10.93
CA HIS A 50 5.00 0.07 -12.36
C HIS A 50 6.24 0.86 -12.78
N LEU A 51 7.13 0.20 -13.49
CA LEU A 51 8.36 0.79 -14.00
C LEU A 51 8.32 0.91 -15.51
N ALA A 52 8.87 2.00 -16.01
CA ALA A 52 9.21 2.17 -17.41
C ALA A 52 10.63 2.75 -17.48
N GLU A 53 11.50 2.08 -18.22
CA GLU A 53 12.91 2.50 -18.39
C GLU A 53 13.59 2.79 -17.03
N GLY A 54 13.37 1.91 -16.05
CA GLY A 54 13.96 2.01 -14.72
C GLY A 54 13.39 3.13 -13.83
N ARG A 55 12.34 3.82 -14.26
CA ARG A 55 11.66 4.88 -13.48
C ARG A 55 10.30 4.42 -13.02
N VAL A 56 9.87 4.85 -11.84
CA VAL A 56 8.52 4.56 -11.35
C VAL A 56 7.55 5.52 -12.02
N VAL A 57 6.62 4.95 -12.75
CA VAL A 57 5.62 5.68 -13.53
C VAL A 57 4.24 5.62 -12.90
N HIS A 58 4.01 4.65 -12.01
CA HIS A 58 2.78 4.50 -11.26
C HIS A 58 3.00 3.61 -10.03
N ALA A 59 2.19 3.83 -9.01
CA ALA A 59 2.12 2.99 -7.84
C ALA A 59 0.67 2.79 -7.40
N GLU A 60 0.37 1.62 -6.88
CA GLU A 60 -0.94 1.28 -6.32
C GLU A 60 -0.77 0.61 -4.97
N SER A 61 -1.66 0.91 -4.04
CA SER A 61 -1.70 0.25 -2.74
C SER A 61 -3.14 0.18 -2.22
N PRO A 62 -3.54 -0.94 -1.60
CA PRO A 62 -4.81 -0.99 -0.90
C PRO A 62 -4.87 -0.02 0.30
N HIS A 63 -3.74 0.51 0.76
CA HIS A 63 -3.65 1.43 1.89
C HIS A 63 -3.62 2.91 1.49
N ALA A 64 -3.52 3.22 0.20
CA ALA A 64 -3.55 4.60 -0.31
C ALA A 64 -4.80 4.85 -1.16
N PRO A 65 -5.36 6.08 -1.14
CA PRO A 65 -6.36 6.48 -2.10
C PRO A 65 -5.80 6.47 -3.51
N GLY A 66 -6.62 6.01 -4.46
CA GLY A 66 -6.29 6.08 -5.88
C GLY A 66 -6.44 7.49 -6.46
N LEU A 67 -6.03 7.61 -7.72
CA LEU A 67 -6.14 8.87 -8.47
C LEU A 67 -7.59 9.35 -8.58
N ASP A 68 -8.53 8.44 -8.71
CA ASP A 68 -9.97 8.67 -8.75
C ASP A 68 -10.46 9.43 -7.51
N VAL A 69 -10.08 8.94 -6.33
CA VAL A 69 -10.46 9.55 -5.05
C VAL A 69 -9.85 10.95 -4.91
N LEU A 70 -8.57 11.11 -5.24
CA LEU A 70 -7.89 12.40 -5.11
C LEU A 70 -8.43 13.46 -6.07
N LEU A 71 -8.81 13.09 -7.30
CA LEU A 71 -9.37 14.00 -8.29
C LEU A 71 -10.81 14.43 -7.96
N THR A 72 -11.61 13.53 -7.38
CA THR A 72 -13.04 13.79 -7.15
C THR A 72 -13.34 14.42 -5.79
N ALA A 73 -12.55 14.09 -4.76
CA ALA A 73 -12.85 14.49 -3.39
C ALA A 73 -12.84 16.00 -3.15
N HIS A 74 -12.03 16.77 -3.89
CA HIS A 74 -11.91 18.21 -3.74
C HIS A 74 -12.63 19.01 -4.81
N GLY A 75 -13.51 18.35 -5.58
CA GLY A 75 -14.29 19.01 -6.63
C GLY A 75 -13.46 19.42 -7.86
N THR A 76 -12.22 18.99 -7.98
CA THR A 76 -11.39 19.20 -9.18
C THR A 76 -12.04 18.56 -10.40
N LEU A 77 -12.71 17.43 -10.19
CA LEU A 77 -13.45 16.70 -11.22
C LEU A 77 -14.81 16.24 -10.65
N ALA A 78 -15.87 16.39 -11.43
CA ALA A 78 -17.17 15.83 -11.07
C ALA A 78 -17.11 14.29 -11.05
N GLY A 79 -17.59 13.67 -9.96
CA GLY A 79 -17.57 12.21 -9.81
C GLY A 79 -18.28 11.47 -10.95
N ALA A 80 -19.38 12.03 -11.47
CA ALA A 80 -20.10 11.47 -12.61
C ALA A 80 -19.24 11.43 -13.90
N ALA A 81 -18.46 12.48 -14.17
CA ALA A 81 -17.54 12.51 -15.31
C ALA A 81 -16.44 11.46 -15.20
N TRP A 82 -15.91 11.28 -13.97
CA TRP A 82 -14.96 10.20 -13.69
C TRP A 82 -15.57 8.81 -13.94
N GLN A 83 -16.73 8.53 -13.35
CA GLN A 83 -17.42 7.25 -13.51
C GLN A 83 -17.69 6.91 -14.96
N GLN A 84 -18.13 7.89 -15.76
CA GLN A 84 -18.37 7.71 -17.18
C GLN A 84 -17.08 7.37 -17.93
N ALA A 85 -15.99 8.10 -17.70
CA ALA A 85 -14.71 7.86 -18.36
C ALA A 85 -14.12 6.50 -17.95
N ALA A 86 -14.15 6.17 -16.65
CA ALA A 86 -13.65 4.91 -16.12
C ALA A 86 -14.44 3.69 -16.62
N GLY A 87 -15.76 3.80 -16.69
CA GLY A 87 -16.62 2.74 -17.24
C GLY A 87 -16.39 2.44 -18.71
N GLN A 88 -15.88 3.41 -19.48
CA GLN A 88 -15.54 3.22 -20.90
C GLN A 88 -14.15 2.62 -21.13
N THR A 89 -13.25 2.72 -20.18
CA THR A 89 -11.84 2.37 -20.37
C THR A 89 -11.39 1.17 -19.55
N GLY A 90 -11.98 0.96 -18.37
CA GLY A 90 -11.52 -0.04 -17.41
C GLY A 90 -10.16 0.26 -16.77
N ASP A 91 -9.50 1.36 -17.16
CA ASP A 91 -8.20 1.82 -16.63
C ASP A 91 -8.29 3.30 -16.20
N ALA A 92 -7.96 3.54 -14.94
CA ALA A 92 -8.00 4.87 -14.33
C ALA A 92 -7.14 5.92 -15.06
N ARG A 93 -6.02 5.52 -15.64
CA ARG A 93 -5.11 6.42 -16.37
C ARG A 93 -5.66 6.79 -17.75
N GLU A 94 -6.24 5.81 -18.44
CA GLU A 94 -6.89 6.07 -19.73
C GLU A 94 -8.11 6.95 -19.52
N ALA A 95 -8.88 6.74 -18.45
CA ALA A 95 -9.97 7.62 -18.04
C ALA A 95 -9.47 9.06 -17.81
N ALA A 96 -8.39 9.23 -17.05
CA ALA A 96 -7.79 10.54 -16.79
C ALA A 96 -7.31 11.23 -18.07
N ARG A 97 -6.69 10.50 -19.00
CA ARG A 97 -6.26 11.04 -20.31
C ARG A 97 -7.44 11.51 -21.17
N ARG A 98 -8.54 10.76 -21.20
CA ARG A 98 -9.76 11.17 -21.92
C ARG A 98 -10.38 12.44 -21.33
N LEU A 99 -10.42 12.53 -20.00
CA LEU A 99 -10.92 13.73 -19.32
C LEU A 99 -10.04 14.95 -19.58
N LEU A 100 -8.71 14.76 -19.66
CA LEU A 100 -7.77 15.79 -20.07
C LEU A 100 -8.02 16.23 -21.52
N ALA A 101 -8.11 15.27 -22.45
CA ALA A 101 -8.38 15.55 -23.86
C ALA A 101 -9.74 16.24 -24.10
N ALA A 102 -10.73 15.95 -23.25
CA ALA A 102 -12.04 16.61 -23.25
C ALA A 102 -12.03 18.00 -22.56
N GLY A 103 -10.91 18.46 -22.01
CA GLY A 103 -10.82 19.73 -21.28
C GLY A 103 -11.55 19.76 -19.94
N LEU A 104 -11.99 18.59 -19.44
CA LEU A 104 -12.71 18.47 -18.17
C LEU A 104 -11.78 18.39 -16.95
N LEU A 105 -10.50 18.15 -17.18
CA LEU A 105 -9.47 18.03 -16.15
C LEU A 105 -8.25 18.87 -16.55
N PRO A 106 -7.82 19.86 -15.74
CA PRO A 106 -6.59 20.60 -15.98
C PRO A 106 -5.35 19.70 -15.88
N GLU A 107 -4.40 19.85 -16.81
CA GLU A 107 -3.17 19.05 -16.87
C GLU A 107 -2.38 19.10 -15.56
N GLY A 108 -2.12 20.30 -15.03
CA GLY A 108 -1.40 20.46 -13.77
C GLY A 108 -2.10 19.83 -12.57
N ALA A 109 -3.44 19.79 -12.54
CA ALA A 109 -4.19 19.08 -11.50
C ALA A 109 -4.01 17.56 -11.60
N LEU A 110 -4.03 17.02 -12.83
CA LEU A 110 -3.76 15.61 -13.08
C LEU A 110 -2.34 15.22 -12.67
N GLU A 111 -1.33 16.01 -13.05
CA GLU A 111 0.06 15.77 -12.68
C GLU A 111 0.28 15.77 -11.18
N LEU A 112 -0.27 16.76 -10.46
CA LEU A 112 -0.16 16.84 -9.00
C LEU A 112 -0.83 15.65 -8.33
N CYS A 113 -2.08 15.33 -8.68
CA CYS A 113 -2.78 14.19 -8.10
C CYS A 113 -2.09 12.86 -8.44
N HIS A 114 -1.51 12.75 -9.64
CA HIS A 114 -0.74 11.57 -10.03
C HIS A 114 0.52 11.40 -9.17
N LEU A 115 1.32 12.44 -9.00
CA LEU A 115 2.52 12.40 -8.15
C LEU A 115 2.16 12.13 -6.69
N ASP A 116 1.10 12.75 -6.19
CA ASP A 116 0.60 12.54 -4.84
C ASP A 116 0.18 11.08 -4.62
N ALA A 117 -0.59 10.50 -5.55
CA ALA A 117 -0.98 9.10 -5.52
C ALA A 117 0.23 8.15 -5.61
N LEU A 118 1.18 8.46 -6.51
CA LEU A 118 2.39 7.67 -6.71
C LEU A 118 3.26 7.62 -5.44
N TYR A 119 3.54 8.77 -4.82
CA TYR A 119 4.32 8.82 -3.59
C TYR A 119 3.59 8.22 -2.40
N ASP A 120 2.27 8.35 -2.35
CA ASP A 120 1.47 7.79 -1.26
C ASP A 120 1.40 6.25 -1.36
N ALA A 121 1.03 5.72 -2.51
CA ALA A 121 1.00 4.28 -2.74
C ALA A 121 2.41 3.66 -2.67
N GLY A 122 3.43 4.35 -3.20
CA GLY A 122 4.83 3.92 -3.14
C GLY A 122 5.36 3.81 -1.72
N TYR A 123 4.93 4.69 -0.80
CA TYR A 123 5.26 4.61 0.62
C TYR A 123 4.81 3.26 1.22
N PHE A 124 3.58 2.84 0.95
CA PHE A 124 3.05 1.56 1.44
C PHE A 124 3.65 0.38 0.69
N ALA A 125 3.76 0.45 -0.64
CA ALA A 125 4.37 -0.62 -1.43
C ALA A 125 5.81 -0.93 -1.01
N LEU A 126 6.56 0.05 -0.50
CA LEU A 126 7.91 -0.13 0.01
C LEU A 126 7.96 -0.51 1.49
N THR A 127 6.83 -0.69 2.18
CA THR A 127 6.81 -1.16 3.57
C THR A 127 7.56 -2.49 3.72
N PRO A 128 8.33 -2.70 4.81
CA PRO A 128 8.97 -3.97 5.08
C PRO A 128 7.95 -5.12 5.03
N SER A 129 8.30 -6.18 4.34
CA SER A 129 7.43 -7.33 4.11
C SER A 129 8.26 -8.61 4.26
N SER A 130 7.67 -9.65 4.82
CA SER A 130 8.25 -10.99 4.88
C SER A 130 8.16 -11.71 3.53
N THR A 131 7.26 -11.27 2.66
CA THR A 131 7.05 -11.85 1.34
C THR A 131 7.98 -11.19 0.32
N PRO A 132 8.79 -11.96 -0.43
CA PRO A 132 9.64 -11.43 -1.48
C PRO A 132 8.81 -10.81 -2.60
N GLY A 133 9.23 -9.63 -3.07
CA GLY A 133 8.62 -8.99 -4.24
C GLY A 133 8.82 -9.83 -5.51
N ARG A 134 7.85 -9.78 -6.42
CA ARG A 134 7.91 -10.45 -7.73
C ARG A 134 7.87 -9.40 -8.82
N PHE A 135 8.83 -9.44 -9.73
CA PHE A 135 8.84 -8.58 -10.91
C PHE A 135 8.39 -9.35 -12.13
N ARG A 136 7.51 -8.75 -12.91
CA ARG A 136 7.11 -9.23 -14.22
C ARG A 136 7.51 -8.22 -15.27
N TYR A 137 8.36 -8.62 -16.19
CA TYR A 137 8.67 -7.84 -17.38
C TYR A 137 7.42 -7.74 -18.25
N ASP A 138 7.12 -6.54 -18.68
CA ASP A 138 5.99 -6.26 -19.57
C ASP A 138 6.42 -5.14 -20.49
N SER A 139 5.85 -5.08 -21.69
CA SER A 139 6.03 -3.93 -22.58
C SER A 139 5.46 -2.64 -21.99
N GLY A 140 4.86 -2.74 -20.82
CA GLY A 140 4.33 -1.67 -19.98
C GLY A 140 3.18 -0.89 -20.63
N PRO A 141 2.24 -0.39 -19.87
CA PRO A 141 1.35 0.62 -20.41
C PRO A 141 2.22 1.81 -20.83
N ARG A 142 2.19 2.16 -22.10
CA ARG A 142 2.79 3.41 -22.58
C ARG A 142 2.10 4.54 -21.83
N LEU A 143 2.77 4.97 -20.75
CA LEU A 143 2.31 6.08 -19.97
C LEU A 143 2.39 7.30 -20.88
N GLY A 144 1.25 7.94 -21.08
CA GLY A 144 1.21 9.25 -21.68
C GLY A 144 2.08 10.26 -20.90
N PRO A 145 1.90 11.53 -21.08
CA PRO A 145 2.78 12.60 -20.57
C PRO A 145 2.86 12.73 -19.04
N LEU A 146 2.36 11.74 -18.26
CA LEU A 146 2.42 11.79 -16.81
C LEU A 146 3.86 11.66 -16.30
N PRO A 147 4.25 12.47 -15.30
CA PRO A 147 5.61 12.50 -14.80
C PRO A 147 6.00 11.16 -14.13
N SER A 148 7.21 10.71 -14.42
CA SER A 148 7.82 9.54 -13.79
C SER A 148 8.79 9.96 -12.68
N VAL A 149 8.96 9.12 -11.66
CA VAL A 149 9.81 9.38 -10.51
C VAL A 149 11.03 8.46 -10.52
N PRO A 150 12.26 8.98 -10.34
CA PRO A 150 13.44 8.12 -10.13
C PRO A 150 13.24 7.24 -8.89
N VAL A 151 13.67 5.98 -8.96
CA VAL A 151 13.60 5.04 -7.81
C VAL A 151 14.26 5.63 -6.56
N VAL A 152 15.42 6.25 -6.70
CA VAL A 152 16.15 6.88 -5.58
C VAL A 152 15.33 8.01 -4.93
N ALA A 153 14.57 8.77 -5.72
CA ALA A 153 13.71 9.83 -5.18
C ALA A 153 12.54 9.25 -4.39
N LEU A 154 11.90 8.19 -4.90
CA LEU A 154 10.83 7.49 -4.18
C LEU A 154 11.33 6.87 -2.88
N GLU A 155 12.48 6.20 -2.88
CA GLU A 155 13.08 5.62 -1.67
C GLU A 155 13.43 6.70 -0.64
N ARG A 156 14.05 7.81 -1.07
CA ARG A 156 14.41 8.93 -0.18
C ARG A 156 13.16 9.53 0.48
N GLU A 157 12.11 9.77 -0.29
CA GLU A 157 10.85 10.31 0.24
C GLU A 157 10.20 9.32 1.20
N THR A 158 10.20 8.03 0.88
CA THR A 158 9.68 6.99 1.77
C THR A 158 10.42 6.96 3.12
N LEU A 159 11.76 7.04 3.09
CA LEU A 159 12.57 7.11 4.32
C LEU A 159 12.26 8.38 5.11
N ARG A 160 12.17 9.53 4.45
CA ARG A 160 11.80 10.80 5.08
C ARG A 160 10.45 10.71 5.79
N ARG A 161 9.44 10.12 5.13
CA ARG A 161 8.10 9.90 5.67
C ARG A 161 8.12 8.99 6.91
N ARG A 162 8.87 7.88 6.87
CA ARG A 162 9.03 6.98 8.03
C ARG A 162 9.65 7.68 9.21
N LEU A 163 10.73 8.41 8.98
CA LEU A 163 11.40 9.17 10.03
C LEU A 163 10.48 10.22 10.66
N LEU A 164 9.68 10.91 9.83
CA LEU A 164 8.70 11.87 10.34
C LEU A 164 7.65 11.20 11.24
N LEU A 165 7.05 10.10 10.78
CA LEU A 165 6.05 9.37 11.57
C LEU A 165 6.65 8.85 12.89
N HIS A 166 7.86 8.30 12.85
CA HIS A 166 8.56 7.81 14.04
C HIS A 166 8.85 8.92 15.06
N ARG A 167 9.22 10.12 14.59
CA ARG A 167 9.44 11.28 15.47
C ARG A 167 8.15 11.81 16.08
N LEU A 168 7.03 11.73 15.38
CA LEU A 168 5.73 12.17 15.88
C LEU A 168 5.21 11.22 16.96
N TRP A 169 5.26 9.93 16.67
CA TRP A 169 4.84 8.86 17.57
C TRP A 169 5.50 7.53 17.14
N PRO A 170 6.35 6.90 17.97
CA PRO A 170 7.17 5.77 17.51
C PRO A 170 6.38 4.46 17.31
N ASP A 171 5.21 4.29 17.96
CA ASP A 171 4.41 3.07 17.83
C ASP A 171 3.69 3.00 16.48
N PRO A 172 4.02 2.02 15.62
CA PRO A 172 3.39 1.85 14.32
C PRO A 172 1.97 1.24 14.37
N ALA A 173 1.54 0.71 15.50
CA ALA A 173 0.24 0.04 15.61
C ALA A 173 -0.94 0.96 15.23
N ALA A 174 -0.79 2.28 15.39
CA ALA A 174 -1.81 3.26 15.00
C ALA A 174 -1.98 3.40 13.48
N ASP A 175 -1.07 2.89 12.66
CA ASP A 175 -1.13 3.04 11.20
C ASP A 175 -2.12 2.07 10.55
N ASP A 176 -2.16 0.83 11.04
CA ASP A 176 -2.90 -0.27 10.41
C ASP A 176 -4.07 -0.80 11.27
N ALA A 177 -4.06 -0.53 12.59
CA ALA A 177 -5.13 -0.96 13.46
C ALA A 177 -6.36 -0.03 13.35
N PRO A 178 -7.56 -0.55 13.64
CA PRO A 178 -8.72 0.28 13.91
C PRO A 178 -8.43 1.27 15.04
N LEU A 179 -8.98 2.48 14.94
CA LEU A 179 -8.72 3.57 15.88
C LEU A 179 -9.90 3.82 16.79
N VAL A 180 -9.63 4.02 18.09
CA VAL A 180 -10.64 4.41 19.09
C VAL A 180 -10.29 5.78 19.67
N ARG A 181 -11.32 6.56 19.97
CA ARG A 181 -11.17 7.82 20.71
C ARG A 181 -10.86 7.54 22.17
N THR A 182 -10.03 8.38 22.73
CA THR A 182 -9.73 8.39 24.17
C THR A 182 -10.14 9.74 24.75
N ALA A 183 -10.57 9.74 26.02
CA ALA A 183 -10.78 10.99 26.74
C ALA A 183 -9.41 11.50 27.17
N PRO A 184 -8.97 12.68 26.68
CA PRO A 184 -7.67 13.22 27.07
C PRO A 184 -7.70 13.68 28.53
N ALA A 185 -6.59 13.54 29.22
CA ALA A 185 -6.40 14.06 30.55
C ALA A 185 -6.37 15.60 30.60
N ALA A 186 -6.10 16.24 29.47
CA ALA A 186 -6.10 17.69 29.29
C ALA A 186 -6.68 18.04 27.91
N SER A 187 -7.28 19.24 27.79
CA SER A 187 -7.79 19.76 26.53
C SER A 187 -6.63 20.13 25.61
N ALA A 188 -6.28 19.24 24.68
CA ALA A 188 -5.28 19.51 23.64
C ALA A 188 -5.93 20.28 22.47
N PRO A 189 -5.26 21.30 21.91
CA PRO A 189 -5.77 22.01 20.74
C PRO A 189 -5.76 21.05 19.52
N VAL A 190 -6.90 20.93 18.85
CA VAL A 190 -7.10 20.08 17.69
C VAL A 190 -7.32 20.95 16.47
N THR A 191 -6.50 20.78 15.43
CA THR A 191 -6.67 21.49 14.17
C THR A 191 -7.93 21.03 13.43
N PRO A 192 -8.50 21.83 12.49
CA PRO A 192 -9.65 21.40 11.69
C PRO A 192 -9.41 20.08 10.94
N ARG A 193 -8.18 19.85 10.44
CA ARG A 193 -7.80 18.61 9.77
C ARG A 193 -7.83 17.39 10.70
N GLN A 194 -7.28 17.54 11.91
CA GLN A 194 -7.31 16.50 12.93
C GLN A 194 -8.72 16.21 13.42
N ARG A 195 -9.56 17.25 13.53
CA ARG A 195 -10.97 17.08 13.90
C ARG A 195 -11.70 16.23 12.86
N ALA A 196 -11.52 16.50 11.57
CA ALA A 196 -12.10 15.69 10.51
C ALA A 196 -11.66 14.21 10.58
N VAL A 197 -10.41 13.94 10.97
CA VAL A 197 -9.94 12.55 11.23
C VAL A 197 -10.67 11.99 12.45
N MET A 198 -10.72 12.73 13.56
CA MET A 198 -11.39 12.27 14.77
C MET A 198 -12.88 11.97 14.55
N ASP A 199 -13.57 12.74 13.69
CA ASP A 199 -14.99 12.55 13.41
C ASP A 199 -15.26 11.16 12.77
N LEU A 200 -14.29 10.58 12.11
CA LEU A 200 -14.34 9.25 11.48
C LEU A 200 -13.78 8.12 12.36
N VAL A 201 -13.17 8.43 13.51
CA VAL A 201 -12.66 7.42 14.45
C VAL A 201 -13.84 6.81 15.22
N ASP A 202 -14.11 5.52 14.96
CA ASP A 202 -15.27 4.78 15.48
C ASP A 202 -14.93 3.40 16.08
N GLY A 203 -13.67 3.03 16.14
CA GLY A 203 -13.23 1.71 16.62
C GLY A 203 -13.15 0.64 15.55
N VAL A 204 -13.57 0.94 14.31
CA VAL A 204 -13.57 0.01 13.17
C VAL A 204 -12.68 0.48 12.04
N ARG A 205 -12.66 1.78 11.79
CA ARG A 205 -11.89 2.37 10.70
C ARG A 205 -10.40 2.45 11.03
N THR A 206 -9.58 2.08 10.06
CA THR A 206 -8.13 2.28 10.07
C THR A 206 -7.77 3.63 9.45
N ALA A 207 -6.55 4.12 9.69
CA ALA A 207 -6.08 5.37 9.11
C ALA A 207 -6.16 5.42 7.57
N PRO A 208 -5.81 4.36 6.80
CA PRO A 208 -6.01 4.31 5.35
C PRO A 208 -7.47 4.43 4.92
N ARG A 209 -8.39 3.84 5.66
CA ARG A 209 -9.83 3.94 5.37
C ARG A 209 -10.35 5.35 5.60
N ILE A 210 -9.95 5.97 6.71
CA ILE A 210 -10.27 7.37 7.01
C ILE A 210 -9.74 8.31 5.92
N ALA A 211 -8.50 8.06 5.43
CA ALA A 211 -7.91 8.83 4.35
C ALA A 211 -8.76 8.81 3.08
N ARG A 212 -9.26 7.63 2.70
CA ARG A 212 -10.16 7.47 1.54
C ARG A 212 -11.47 8.23 1.71
N GLU A 213 -12.10 8.10 2.89
CA GLU A 213 -13.36 8.78 3.16
C GLU A 213 -13.20 10.30 3.17
N LEU A 214 -12.04 10.81 3.60
CA LEU A 214 -11.69 12.23 3.55
C LEU A 214 -11.19 12.69 2.16
N GLY A 215 -10.94 11.77 1.23
CA GLY A 215 -10.35 12.08 -0.07
C GLY A 215 -8.96 12.68 0.01
N ARG A 216 -8.14 12.25 0.98
CA ARG A 216 -6.80 12.77 1.24
C ARG A 216 -5.75 11.69 1.13
N GLN A 217 -4.52 12.09 0.87
CA GLN A 217 -3.37 11.19 0.94
C GLN A 217 -3.33 10.45 2.29
N ALA A 218 -3.12 9.14 2.26
CA ALA A 218 -3.07 8.32 3.46
C ALA A 218 -1.90 8.72 4.37
N PHE A 219 -0.75 9.09 3.81
CA PHE A 219 0.38 9.58 4.59
C PHE A 219 0.04 10.82 5.43
N HIS A 220 -0.68 11.78 4.86
CA HIS A 220 -1.10 12.97 5.61
C HIS A 220 -2.09 12.62 6.74
N THR A 221 -2.96 11.64 6.52
CA THR A 221 -3.85 11.13 7.55
C THR A 221 -3.08 10.41 8.65
N LEU A 222 -2.05 9.62 8.30
CA LEU A 222 -1.14 9.01 9.27
C LEU A 222 -0.43 10.05 10.14
N VAL A 223 0.03 11.15 9.55
CA VAL A 223 0.63 12.27 10.31
C VAL A 223 -0.36 12.84 11.33
N ASP A 224 -1.62 13.06 10.91
CA ASP A 224 -2.65 13.57 11.81
C ASP A 224 -3.00 12.54 12.91
N VAL A 225 -3.11 11.24 12.58
CA VAL A 225 -3.34 10.14 13.55
C VAL A 225 -2.20 10.04 14.56
N ARG A 226 -0.94 10.08 14.11
CA ARG A 226 0.23 10.01 15.01
C ARG A 226 0.30 11.21 15.95
N ARG A 227 -0.08 12.41 15.49
CA ARG A 227 -0.19 13.60 16.34
C ARG A 227 -1.31 13.47 17.38
N LEU A 228 -2.45 12.93 16.96
CA LEU A 228 -3.58 12.67 17.85
C LEU A 228 -3.24 11.57 18.88
N ALA A 229 -2.49 10.54 18.49
CA ALA A 229 -1.98 9.52 19.40
C ALA A 229 -0.99 10.09 20.40
N ALA A 230 -0.06 10.93 19.97
CA ALA A 230 0.89 11.63 20.85
C ALA A 230 0.18 12.56 21.85
N ALA A 231 -0.96 13.15 21.46
CA ALA A 231 -1.81 13.96 22.34
C ALA A 231 -2.75 13.12 23.22
N GLY A 232 -2.72 11.78 23.12
CA GLY A 232 -3.60 10.89 23.88
C GLY A 232 -5.09 10.96 23.49
N LEU A 233 -5.41 11.46 22.30
CA LEU A 233 -6.78 11.64 21.80
C LEU A 233 -7.31 10.42 21.06
N VAL A 234 -6.40 9.64 20.45
CA VAL A 234 -6.71 8.38 19.77
C VAL A 234 -5.70 7.31 20.18
N ARG A 235 -6.12 6.06 20.10
CA ARG A 235 -5.23 4.91 20.25
C ARG A 235 -5.67 3.79 19.32
N PRO A 236 -4.77 2.82 19.01
CA PRO A 236 -5.18 1.58 18.37
C PRO A 236 -6.24 0.87 19.20
N ALA A 237 -7.26 0.34 18.57
CA ALA A 237 -8.16 -0.60 19.23
C ALA A 237 -7.33 -1.82 19.61
N VAL A 238 -7.36 -2.18 20.90
CA VAL A 238 -6.77 -3.45 21.33
C VAL A 238 -7.60 -4.55 20.65
N ALA A 239 -6.95 -5.39 19.85
CA ALA A 239 -7.62 -6.56 19.32
C ALA A 239 -8.15 -7.36 20.53
N VAL A 240 -9.48 -7.38 20.68
CA VAL A 240 -10.09 -8.32 21.63
C VAL A 240 -9.71 -9.69 21.08
N PRO A 241 -9.00 -10.55 21.83
CA PRO A 241 -8.68 -11.88 21.36
C PRO A 241 -10.01 -12.51 20.91
N ALA A 242 -10.05 -13.01 19.67
CA ALA A 242 -11.21 -13.75 19.24
C ALA A 242 -11.53 -14.81 20.29
N PRO A 243 -12.78 -14.97 20.73
CA PRO A 243 -13.13 -16.03 21.65
C PRO A 243 -12.52 -17.33 21.11
N PRO A 244 -11.93 -18.17 21.96
CA PRO A 244 -11.32 -19.40 21.50
C PRO A 244 -12.31 -20.11 20.58
N PRO A 245 -11.84 -20.69 19.47
CA PRO A 245 -12.74 -21.40 18.57
C PRO A 245 -13.56 -22.37 19.44
N GLY A 246 -14.88 -22.23 19.37
CA GLY A 246 -15.77 -23.13 20.10
C GLY A 246 -15.39 -24.58 19.78
N PRO A 247 -15.74 -25.53 20.64
CA PRO A 247 -15.41 -26.94 20.40
C PRO A 247 -15.78 -27.27 18.94
N PRO A 248 -14.92 -28.00 18.21
CA PRO A 248 -15.17 -28.31 16.80
C PRO A 248 -16.56 -28.86 16.68
N ALA A 249 -17.36 -28.28 15.79
CA ALA A 249 -18.71 -28.81 15.49
C ALA A 249 -18.55 -30.30 15.21
N PRO A 250 -19.41 -31.16 15.77
CA PRO A 250 -19.34 -32.59 15.52
C PRO A 250 -19.25 -32.81 14.02
N PRO A 251 -18.39 -33.72 13.55
CA PRO A 251 -18.26 -33.97 12.13
C PRO A 251 -19.65 -34.24 11.57
N LEU A 252 -20.01 -33.47 10.53
CA LEU A 252 -21.22 -33.79 9.77
C LEU A 252 -21.03 -35.22 9.31
N THR A 253 -21.76 -36.16 9.87
CA THR A 253 -21.85 -37.52 9.36
C THR A 253 -22.45 -37.41 7.97
N VAL A 254 -21.56 -37.32 6.97
CA VAL A 254 -22.00 -37.48 5.58
C VAL A 254 -22.48 -38.92 5.50
N THR A 255 -23.78 -39.10 5.44
CA THR A 255 -24.38 -40.39 5.13
C THR A 255 -23.76 -40.82 3.80
N ASP A 256 -23.17 -42.02 3.79
CA ASP A 256 -22.51 -42.58 2.59
C ASP A 256 -23.49 -42.41 1.41
N PRO A 257 -23.09 -41.82 0.31
CA PRO A 257 -23.96 -41.62 -0.83
C PRO A 257 -24.51 -42.99 -1.25
N ASP A 258 -25.83 -43.12 -1.36
CA ASP A 258 -26.47 -44.36 -1.74
C ASP A 258 -25.94 -44.82 -3.10
N ILE A 259 -24.95 -45.74 -3.06
CA ILE A 259 -24.26 -46.29 -4.24
C ILE A 259 -25.28 -46.89 -5.21
N ALA A 260 -26.41 -47.40 -4.69
CA ALA A 260 -27.50 -47.94 -5.51
C ALA A 260 -28.18 -46.83 -6.33
N LEU A 261 -28.35 -45.64 -5.74
CA LEU A 261 -28.91 -44.46 -6.44
C LEU A 261 -27.96 -43.97 -7.54
N LEU A 262 -26.67 -43.90 -7.24
CA LEU A 262 -25.68 -43.47 -8.21
C LEU A 262 -25.54 -44.43 -9.40
N LYS A 263 -25.66 -45.74 -9.14
CA LYS A 263 -25.70 -46.79 -10.22
C LYS A 263 -26.95 -46.64 -11.08
N ARG A 264 -28.13 -46.44 -10.49
CA ARG A 264 -29.36 -46.22 -11.27
C ARG A 264 -29.31 -44.96 -12.12
N LEU A 265 -28.73 -43.87 -11.61
CA LEU A 265 -28.56 -42.65 -12.38
C LEU A 265 -27.60 -42.84 -13.57
N ARG A 266 -26.49 -43.57 -13.35
CA ARG A 266 -25.57 -43.89 -14.44
C ARG A 266 -26.28 -44.75 -15.49
N ASP A 267 -26.94 -45.84 -15.09
CA ASP A 267 -27.60 -46.75 -16.01
C ASP A 267 -28.77 -46.08 -16.77
N ALA A 268 -29.43 -45.10 -16.16
CA ALA A 268 -30.44 -44.26 -16.83
C ALA A 268 -29.82 -43.30 -17.87
N LEU A 269 -28.62 -42.78 -17.60
CA LEU A 269 -27.89 -41.89 -18.54
C LEU A 269 -27.29 -42.66 -19.71
N GLU A 270 -26.89 -43.92 -19.49
CA GLU A 270 -26.35 -44.77 -20.54
C GLU A 270 -27.46 -45.33 -21.47
N ALA A 271 -28.71 -45.25 -21.08
CA ALA A 271 -29.91 -45.71 -21.83
C ALA A 271 -30.58 -44.58 -22.69
N LEU A 272 -30.03 -43.34 -22.64
CA LEU A 272 -30.46 -42.20 -23.43
C LEU A 272 -29.61 -42.04 -24.68
#